data_c8f6e179ab7a5f5f24e1afdc3cdda2b5
#
_entry.id   c8f6e179ab7a5f5f24e1afdc3cdda2b5
#
_cell.length_a   1.000
_cell.length_b   1.000
_cell.length_c   1.000
_cell.angle_alpha   90.00
_cell.angle_beta   90.00
_cell.angle_gamma   90.00
#
_symmetry.space_group_name_H-M   'P 1'
#
loop_
_entity.id
_entity.type
_entity.pdbx_description
1 polymer ?
#
loop_
_entity_poly.entity_id
_entity_poly.type
_entity_poly.pdbx_seq_one_letter_code
_entity_poly.pdbx_strand_id
1 'polypeptide(L)'
;MMSLLLAIPAMALTPWKKGAFETNQYRNLLVEMGYTQAEVDAKVKEVFNDVFFGPNKVYFEVGDSMGYVSDVKNHDARTEGMSYGMMIAVQLNKKDIFDRLWRWSKKYMQHQDGIREGYFAWSCRTDGTRNAQGAASDGELYFITALIFASNRWGNDTGINYKAEAQRILNCIQPKEYTPERGGFGGFGGFGGFGGFGGGQGGQQANNQQQAPQKQKMYLIDPETKLITFTPDGFGQGFTDPSYHIPAFYEVWAKWADDGRSDYWYECAKKSREFLHKCVDQKTALNGDQCQYDGSEMQGFRFPGRPQGQQQGGAPQAPPRNGNNNFRYDSWRVPMNITLDYEWSCADGEWQRWYGETFQNFMYSQGVDTFMDQFRKDGTLPEGNEILGAGGFRKLRHSIGLVATTAAASMMCSHDKSKEFVDAFWKAKHEPFEDGYFDAYYDGLLRLFAFMHLSGNYRIIPPQK
;
A
#
# COMPACT_ATOMS: atom_id res chain seq x y z
N MET A 1 16.09 -50.90 11.19
CA MET A 1 14.88 -50.39 10.52
C MET A 1 15.24 -49.12 9.81
N MET A 2 15.41 -49.17 8.49
CA MET A 2 15.75 -48.03 7.64
C MET A 2 14.42 -47.37 7.26
N SER A 3 14.19 -46.15 7.79
CA SER A 3 12.99 -45.37 7.50
C SER A 3 13.10 -44.85 6.06
N LEU A 4 12.27 -45.39 5.17
CA LEU A 4 12.12 -44.89 3.80
C LEU A 4 11.36 -43.58 3.87
N LEU A 5 12.07 -42.46 3.78
CA LEU A 5 11.48 -41.15 3.46
C LEU A 5 10.97 -41.22 2.02
N LEU A 6 9.68 -41.46 1.84
CA LEU A 6 9.00 -41.27 0.57
C LEU A 6 9.07 -39.78 0.26
N ALA A 7 9.93 -39.40 -0.68
CA ALA A 7 9.88 -38.09 -1.30
C ALA A 7 8.53 -37.92 -1.99
N ILE A 8 7.65 -37.11 -1.43
CA ILE A 8 6.42 -36.69 -2.09
C ILE A 8 6.87 -35.90 -3.34
N PRO A 9 6.44 -36.30 -4.56
CA PRO A 9 6.81 -35.60 -5.77
C PRO A 9 6.34 -34.13 -5.63
N ALA A 10 7.24 -33.20 -5.90
CA ALA A 10 6.94 -31.78 -5.93
C ALA A 10 5.81 -31.57 -6.96
N MET A 11 4.58 -31.37 -6.49
CA MET A 11 3.49 -30.96 -7.35
C MET A 11 3.82 -29.56 -7.85
N ALA A 12 4.07 -29.43 -9.16
CA ALA A 12 4.14 -28.12 -9.79
C ALA A 12 2.84 -27.37 -9.50
N LEU A 13 2.97 -26.15 -9.00
CA LEU A 13 1.81 -25.32 -8.65
C LEU A 13 0.99 -25.08 -9.93
N THR A 14 -0.26 -25.56 -9.97
CA THR A 14 -1.10 -25.41 -11.17
C THR A 14 -1.60 -23.96 -11.26
N PRO A 15 -1.30 -23.23 -12.35
CA PRO A 15 -1.77 -21.86 -12.52
C PRO A 15 -3.31 -21.78 -12.51
N TRP A 16 -3.83 -20.76 -11.84
CA TRP A 16 -5.26 -20.46 -11.91
C TRP A 16 -5.64 -19.96 -13.30
N LYS A 17 -6.81 -20.38 -13.77
CA LYS A 17 -7.40 -19.90 -15.03
C LYS A 17 -8.52 -18.90 -14.81
N LYS A 18 -9.06 -18.84 -13.59
CA LYS A 18 -10.18 -18.01 -13.17
C LYS A 18 -9.99 -17.61 -11.72
N GLY A 19 -10.30 -16.36 -11.41
CA GLY A 19 -10.22 -15.82 -10.07
C GLY A 19 -11.42 -16.18 -9.18
N ALA A 20 -11.31 -15.78 -7.91
CA ALA A 20 -12.32 -16.06 -6.89
C ALA A 20 -13.67 -15.37 -7.15
N PHE A 21 -13.72 -14.27 -7.92
CA PHE A 21 -14.98 -13.66 -8.36
C PHE A 21 -15.87 -14.63 -9.15
N GLU A 22 -15.27 -15.56 -9.89
CA GLU A 22 -16.00 -16.57 -10.66
C GLU A 22 -16.14 -17.89 -9.91
N THR A 23 -15.10 -18.29 -9.16
CA THR A 23 -15.00 -19.65 -8.59
C THR A 23 -15.37 -19.73 -7.12
N ASN A 24 -15.32 -18.62 -6.40
CA ASN A 24 -15.39 -18.55 -4.93
C ASN A 24 -14.37 -19.48 -4.24
N GLN A 25 -13.26 -19.79 -4.91
CA GLN A 25 -12.19 -20.63 -4.38
C GLN A 25 -11.00 -19.76 -3.97
N TYR A 26 -10.38 -20.12 -2.87
CA TYR A 26 -9.21 -19.44 -2.32
C TYR A 26 -8.15 -20.49 -2.03
N ARG A 27 -6.99 -20.31 -2.61
CA ARG A 27 -5.88 -21.22 -2.49
C ARG A 27 -5.23 -21.07 -1.11
N ASN A 28 -4.96 -22.19 -0.45
CA ASN A 28 -4.08 -22.22 0.71
C ASN A 28 -2.74 -22.83 0.31
N LEU A 29 -1.82 -21.98 -0.13
CA LEU A 29 -0.51 -22.40 -0.63
C LEU A 29 0.34 -23.04 0.48
N LEU A 30 0.18 -22.61 1.74
CA LEU A 30 0.89 -23.20 2.87
C LEU A 30 0.50 -24.65 3.09
N VAL A 31 -0.79 -24.98 2.98
CA VAL A 31 -1.26 -26.38 3.07
C VAL A 31 -0.76 -27.19 1.87
N GLU A 32 -0.77 -26.63 0.66
CA GLU A 32 -0.23 -27.29 -0.54
C GLU A 32 1.27 -27.59 -0.40
N MET A 33 2.00 -26.78 0.37
CA MET A 33 3.42 -26.99 0.67
C MET A 33 3.70 -27.95 1.80
N GLY A 34 2.67 -28.47 2.46
CA GLY A 34 2.79 -29.53 3.47
C GLY A 34 2.59 -29.10 4.93
N TYR A 35 2.32 -27.82 5.19
CA TYR A 35 1.89 -27.39 6.53
C TYR A 35 0.46 -27.86 6.79
N THR A 36 0.16 -28.27 8.01
CA THR A 36 -1.23 -28.61 8.39
C THR A 36 -2.10 -27.37 8.51
N GLN A 37 -3.41 -27.50 8.27
CA GLN A 37 -4.32 -26.37 8.45
C GLN A 37 -4.24 -25.77 9.87
N ALA A 38 -4.06 -26.62 10.89
CA ALA A 38 -3.92 -26.18 12.28
C ALA A 38 -2.66 -25.31 12.52
N GLU A 39 -1.54 -25.66 11.89
CA GLU A 39 -0.31 -24.85 11.94
C GLU A 39 -0.50 -23.52 11.23
N VAL A 40 -1.14 -23.52 10.06
CA VAL A 40 -1.46 -22.29 9.31
C VAL A 40 -2.37 -21.37 10.11
N ASP A 41 -3.44 -21.88 10.69
CA ASP A 41 -4.38 -21.10 11.51
C ASP A 41 -3.69 -20.53 12.76
N ALA A 42 -2.84 -21.35 13.40
CA ALA A 42 -2.05 -20.91 14.55
C ALA A 42 -1.07 -19.81 14.18
N LYS A 43 -0.38 -19.91 13.02
CA LYS A 43 0.56 -18.91 12.53
C LYS A 43 -0.13 -17.58 12.19
N VAL A 44 -1.25 -17.61 11.46
CA VAL A 44 -2.03 -16.41 11.16
C VAL A 44 -2.49 -15.72 12.46
N LYS A 45 -2.95 -16.51 13.45
CA LYS A 45 -3.36 -15.97 14.76
C LYS A 45 -2.16 -15.40 15.53
N GLU A 46 -1.01 -16.08 15.52
CA GLU A 46 0.22 -15.60 16.13
C GLU A 46 0.61 -14.23 15.56
N VAL A 47 0.72 -14.12 14.23
CA VAL A 47 1.12 -12.88 13.57
C VAL A 47 0.09 -11.77 13.79
N PHE A 48 -1.20 -12.08 13.77
CA PHE A 48 -2.22 -11.10 14.12
C PHE A 48 -2.04 -10.59 15.56
N ASN A 49 -1.79 -11.50 16.51
CA ASN A 49 -1.58 -11.12 17.91
C ASN A 49 -0.30 -10.30 18.10
N ASP A 50 0.79 -10.62 17.37
CA ASP A 50 2.02 -9.82 17.40
C ASP A 50 1.76 -8.37 17.00
N VAL A 51 1.05 -8.18 15.88
CA VAL A 51 0.79 -6.85 15.30
C VAL A 51 -0.21 -6.04 16.13
N PHE A 52 -1.23 -6.69 16.68
CA PHE A 52 -2.33 -5.99 17.36
C PHE A 52 -2.22 -5.96 18.89
N PHE A 53 -1.58 -6.95 19.51
CA PHE A 53 -1.59 -7.12 20.96
C PHE A 53 -0.24 -7.45 21.58
N GLY A 54 0.76 -7.78 20.76
CA GLY A 54 2.10 -8.15 21.21
C GLY A 54 2.89 -6.98 21.83
N PRO A 55 4.12 -7.24 22.27
CA PRO A 55 4.98 -6.22 22.89
C PRO A 55 5.34 -5.09 21.90
N ASN A 56 5.39 -5.39 20.61
CA ASN A 56 5.68 -4.44 19.53
C ASN A 56 4.43 -4.08 18.71
N LYS A 57 3.26 -4.12 19.35
CA LYS A 57 1.99 -3.84 18.69
C LYS A 57 1.94 -2.45 18.08
N VAL A 58 1.17 -2.33 17.01
CA VAL A 58 0.89 -1.05 16.35
C VAL A 58 -0.56 -0.58 16.58
N TYR A 59 -1.43 -1.44 17.11
CA TYR A 59 -2.81 -1.11 17.43
C TYR A 59 -2.96 -0.65 18.89
N PHE A 60 -3.70 0.45 19.09
CA PHE A 60 -3.95 1.05 20.40
C PHE A 60 -5.43 1.44 20.54
N GLU A 61 -6.03 1.08 21.65
CA GLU A 61 -7.39 1.47 22.01
C GLU A 61 -7.43 2.85 22.67
N VAL A 62 -8.50 3.61 22.40
CA VAL A 62 -8.74 4.95 22.96
C VAL A 62 -10.14 5.00 23.55
N GLY A 63 -10.22 5.05 24.88
CA GLY A 63 -11.49 4.95 25.58
C GLY A 63 -12.24 3.68 25.21
N ASP A 64 -13.57 3.73 25.33
CA ASP A 64 -14.41 2.53 25.18
C ASP A 64 -14.77 2.18 23.73
N SER A 65 -14.56 3.11 22.77
CA SER A 65 -15.15 2.95 21.44
C SER A 65 -14.25 3.28 20.26
N MET A 66 -13.03 3.78 20.46
CA MET A 66 -12.10 4.16 19.42
C MET A 66 -10.78 3.41 19.52
N GLY A 67 -10.01 3.38 18.44
CA GLY A 67 -8.68 2.83 18.40
C GLY A 67 -7.96 3.30 17.13
N TYR A 68 -6.63 3.23 17.13
CA TYR A 68 -5.81 3.59 16.00
C TYR A 68 -4.67 2.61 15.77
N VAL A 69 -4.19 2.57 14.55
CA VAL A 69 -2.92 1.95 14.17
C VAL A 69 -1.88 3.07 14.06
N SER A 70 -0.78 2.93 14.77
CA SER A 70 0.30 3.92 14.79
C SER A 70 1.52 3.44 14.03
N ASP A 71 2.09 4.31 13.20
CA ASP A 71 3.50 4.23 12.91
C ASP A 71 4.26 4.61 14.19
N VAL A 72 4.60 3.59 14.97
CA VAL A 72 5.15 3.77 16.33
C VAL A 72 6.48 4.50 16.34
N LYS A 73 7.22 4.44 15.24
CA LYS A 73 8.50 5.12 15.07
C LYS A 73 8.35 6.61 14.80
N ASN A 74 7.31 6.99 14.04
CA ASN A 74 6.99 8.37 13.73
C ASN A 74 5.98 8.98 14.71
N HIS A 75 5.44 8.20 15.63
CA HIS A 75 4.44 8.60 16.63
C HIS A 75 3.19 9.23 16.01
N ASP A 76 2.75 8.72 14.87
CA ASP A 76 1.56 9.18 14.16
C ASP A 76 0.66 8.01 13.73
N ALA A 77 -0.60 8.33 13.44
CA ALA A 77 -1.55 7.44 12.79
C ALA A 77 -1.70 7.92 11.34
N ARG A 78 -1.55 6.99 10.39
CA ARG A 78 -1.63 7.26 8.94
C ARG A 78 -2.84 6.58 8.35
N THR A 79 -3.42 7.18 7.30
CA THR A 79 -4.53 6.56 6.56
C THR A 79 -4.18 5.17 6.06
N GLU A 80 -2.93 4.95 5.66
CA GLU A 80 -2.39 3.64 5.28
C GLU A 80 -2.62 2.62 6.39
N GLY A 81 -2.03 2.79 7.57
CA GLY A 81 -2.16 1.83 8.68
C GLY A 81 -3.57 1.70 9.23
N MET A 82 -4.33 2.81 9.27
CA MET A 82 -5.74 2.78 9.72
C MET A 82 -6.60 1.94 8.77
N SER A 83 -6.48 2.14 7.48
CA SER A 83 -7.24 1.42 6.47
C SER A 83 -6.78 -0.04 6.32
N TYR A 84 -5.49 -0.31 6.47
CA TYR A 84 -4.96 -1.69 6.54
C TYR A 84 -5.49 -2.43 7.76
N GLY A 85 -5.49 -1.78 8.93
CA GLY A 85 -6.07 -2.36 10.15
C GLY A 85 -7.54 -2.70 9.99
N MET A 86 -8.32 -1.85 9.31
CA MET A 86 -9.72 -2.12 8.98
C MET A 86 -9.85 -3.29 8.00
N MET A 87 -9.04 -3.36 6.95
CA MET A 87 -9.06 -4.48 6.00
C MET A 87 -8.72 -5.79 6.70
N ILE A 88 -7.66 -5.83 7.51
CA ILE A 88 -7.29 -7.00 8.31
C ILE A 88 -8.44 -7.40 9.24
N ALA A 89 -9.03 -6.43 9.94
CA ALA A 89 -10.11 -6.69 10.88
C ALA A 89 -11.36 -7.27 10.20
N VAL A 90 -11.75 -6.75 9.02
CA VAL A 90 -12.89 -7.31 8.30
C VAL A 90 -12.59 -8.70 7.73
N GLN A 91 -11.38 -8.95 7.25
CA GLN A 91 -10.97 -10.27 6.75
C GLN A 91 -10.95 -11.33 7.85
N LEU A 92 -10.43 -11.00 9.03
CA LEU A 92 -10.33 -11.92 10.17
C LEU A 92 -11.56 -11.88 11.11
N ASN A 93 -12.66 -11.24 10.67
CA ASN A 93 -13.93 -11.13 11.42
C ASN A 93 -13.78 -10.50 12.81
N LYS A 94 -13.01 -9.41 12.93
CA LYS A 94 -12.75 -8.65 14.15
C LYS A 94 -13.55 -7.34 14.16
N LYS A 95 -14.88 -7.45 14.27
CA LYS A 95 -15.82 -6.31 14.16
C LYS A 95 -15.50 -5.16 15.13
N ASP A 96 -15.20 -5.48 16.41
CA ASP A 96 -14.92 -4.45 17.41
C ASP A 96 -13.68 -3.61 17.04
N ILE A 97 -12.60 -4.25 16.59
CA ILE A 97 -11.39 -3.57 16.13
C ILE A 97 -11.71 -2.69 14.90
N PHE A 98 -12.46 -3.23 13.93
CA PHE A 98 -12.89 -2.48 12.75
C PHE A 98 -13.66 -1.21 13.14
N ASP A 99 -14.66 -1.36 13.99
CA ASP A 99 -15.52 -0.25 14.44
C ASP A 99 -14.72 0.82 15.19
N ARG A 100 -13.76 0.42 16.02
CA ARG A 100 -12.88 1.34 16.76
C ARG A 100 -11.99 2.13 15.81
N LEU A 101 -11.38 1.48 14.83
CA LEU A 101 -10.54 2.12 13.80
C LEU A 101 -11.37 3.08 12.94
N TRP A 102 -12.57 2.66 12.51
CA TRP A 102 -13.44 3.51 11.72
C TRP A 102 -13.88 4.76 12.49
N ARG A 103 -14.32 4.63 13.75
CA ARG A 103 -14.74 5.78 14.56
C ARG A 103 -13.61 6.78 14.76
N TRP A 104 -12.38 6.30 14.97
CA TRP A 104 -11.21 7.17 15.11
C TRP A 104 -10.88 7.87 13.80
N SER A 105 -10.82 7.16 12.69
CA SER A 105 -10.55 7.70 11.35
C SER A 105 -11.58 8.75 10.95
N LYS A 106 -12.86 8.46 11.17
CA LYS A 106 -13.96 9.38 10.86
C LYS A 106 -13.90 10.66 11.69
N LYS A 107 -13.56 10.54 12.97
CA LYS A 107 -13.54 11.68 13.90
C LYS A 107 -12.35 12.60 13.66
N TYR A 108 -11.17 12.04 13.46
CA TYR A 108 -9.94 12.82 13.48
C TYR A 108 -9.33 13.04 12.10
N MET A 109 -9.41 12.06 11.21
CA MET A 109 -8.80 12.16 9.89
C MET A 109 -9.77 12.67 8.84
N GLN A 110 -11.03 12.19 8.80
CA GLN A 110 -11.97 12.53 7.74
C GLN A 110 -12.40 13.99 7.81
N HIS A 111 -12.30 14.70 6.69
CA HIS A 111 -12.87 16.03 6.54
C HIS A 111 -14.40 15.92 6.45
N GLN A 112 -15.09 16.73 7.25
CA GLN A 112 -16.55 16.69 7.35
C GLN A 112 -17.23 17.73 6.46
N ASP A 113 -16.46 18.71 5.97
CA ASP A 113 -16.91 19.84 5.16
C ASP A 113 -15.80 20.36 4.24
N GLY A 114 -16.14 21.38 3.44
CA GLY A 114 -15.21 22.05 2.54
C GLY A 114 -14.84 21.23 1.31
N ILE A 115 -13.79 21.69 0.59
CA ILE A 115 -13.39 21.02 -0.67
C ILE A 115 -12.88 19.59 -0.44
N ARG A 116 -12.30 19.31 0.72
CA ARG A 116 -11.78 18.00 1.09
C ARG A 116 -12.82 17.12 1.78
N GLU A 117 -14.09 17.53 1.84
CA GLU A 117 -15.15 16.70 2.43
C GLU A 117 -15.07 15.27 1.91
N GLY A 118 -15.11 14.29 2.85
CA GLY A 118 -15.04 12.86 2.59
C GLY A 118 -13.63 12.29 2.43
N TYR A 119 -12.63 13.09 2.08
CA TYR A 119 -11.23 12.69 2.11
C TYR A 119 -10.66 12.69 3.53
N PHE A 120 -9.50 12.06 3.70
CA PHE A 120 -8.86 11.93 5.00
C PHE A 120 -7.52 12.67 5.03
N ALA A 121 -7.25 13.37 6.12
CA ALA A 121 -5.91 13.85 6.44
C ALA A 121 -4.98 12.63 6.58
N TRP A 122 -3.96 12.53 5.72
CA TRP A 122 -3.16 11.31 5.62
C TRP A 122 -2.40 10.94 6.89
N SER A 123 -2.09 11.92 7.75
CA SER A 123 -1.37 11.72 9.01
C SER A 123 -1.95 12.59 10.13
N CYS A 124 -2.15 11.97 11.27
CA CYS A 124 -2.54 12.60 12.53
C CYS A 124 -1.62 12.14 13.65
N ARG A 125 -1.40 12.99 14.65
CA ARG A 125 -0.85 12.55 15.93
C ARG A 125 -1.80 11.58 16.61
N THR A 126 -1.31 10.81 17.54
CA THR A 126 -2.12 9.83 18.30
C THR A 126 -3.20 10.48 19.19
N ASP A 127 -3.11 11.78 19.45
CA ASP A 127 -4.15 12.59 20.09
C ASP A 127 -5.25 13.06 19.14
N GLY A 128 -5.11 12.79 17.83
CA GLY A 128 -6.04 13.20 16.78
C GLY A 128 -5.72 14.54 16.12
N THR A 129 -4.67 15.24 16.55
CA THR A 129 -4.23 16.47 15.89
C THR A 129 -3.66 16.14 14.50
N ARG A 130 -4.18 16.78 13.46
CA ARG A 130 -3.73 16.55 12.09
C ARG A 130 -2.32 17.10 11.85
N ASN A 131 -1.42 16.27 11.37
CA ASN A 131 -0.09 16.67 10.91
C ASN A 131 -0.15 17.30 9.52
N ALA A 132 -1.11 16.89 8.71
CA ALA A 132 -1.35 17.39 7.34
C ALA A 132 -2.85 17.50 7.07
N GLN A 133 -3.23 18.32 6.09
CA GLN A 133 -4.62 18.45 5.65
C GLN A 133 -4.91 17.69 4.36
N GLY A 134 -3.87 17.37 3.57
CA GLY A 134 -4.00 16.62 2.32
C GLY A 134 -4.27 15.14 2.55
N ALA A 135 -4.78 14.48 1.53
CA ALA A 135 -4.99 13.05 1.50
C ALA A 135 -3.84 12.34 0.76
N ALA A 136 -3.61 11.07 1.11
CA ALA A 136 -2.81 10.12 0.35
C ALA A 136 -3.77 9.08 -0.24
N SER A 137 -3.76 8.94 -1.58
CA SER A 137 -4.85 8.27 -2.29
C SER A 137 -5.03 6.79 -1.97
N ASP A 138 -4.00 6.11 -1.48
CA ASP A 138 -4.05 4.68 -1.12
C ASP A 138 -4.99 4.39 0.05
N GLY A 139 -5.03 5.29 1.05
CA GLY A 139 -5.89 5.13 2.22
C GLY A 139 -7.38 5.08 1.84
N GLU A 140 -7.82 5.95 0.93
CA GLU A 140 -9.20 5.99 0.45
C GLU A 140 -9.61 4.69 -0.22
N LEU A 141 -8.73 4.05 -1.00
CA LEU A 141 -9.03 2.76 -1.64
C LEU A 141 -9.34 1.67 -0.62
N TYR A 142 -8.49 1.56 0.39
CA TYR A 142 -8.68 0.56 1.44
C TYR A 142 -9.88 0.88 2.34
N PHE A 143 -10.13 2.14 2.70
CA PHE A 143 -11.30 2.52 3.49
C PHE A 143 -12.60 2.16 2.78
N ILE A 144 -12.75 2.53 1.51
CA ILE A 144 -13.95 2.21 0.72
C ILE A 144 -14.17 0.71 0.64
N THR A 145 -13.12 -0.04 0.25
CA THR A 145 -13.22 -1.49 0.06
C THR A 145 -13.51 -2.22 1.38
N ALA A 146 -12.85 -1.82 2.47
CA ALA A 146 -13.09 -2.39 3.79
C ALA A 146 -14.51 -2.11 4.30
N LEU A 147 -15.05 -0.91 4.06
CA LEU A 147 -16.44 -0.56 4.40
C LEU A 147 -17.46 -1.37 3.58
N ILE A 148 -17.22 -1.58 2.28
CA ILE A 148 -18.06 -2.45 1.44
C ILE A 148 -18.04 -3.87 2.01
N PHE A 149 -16.89 -4.41 2.36
CA PHE A 149 -16.78 -5.73 2.97
C PHE A 149 -17.42 -5.81 4.35
N ALA A 150 -17.32 -4.76 5.16
CA ALA A 150 -17.99 -4.69 6.46
C ALA A 150 -19.53 -4.71 6.31
N SER A 151 -20.05 -3.92 5.35
CA SER A 151 -21.47 -3.94 5.00
C SER A 151 -21.92 -5.35 4.60
N ASN A 152 -21.14 -6.01 3.73
CA ASN A 152 -21.46 -7.35 3.24
C ASN A 152 -21.36 -8.42 4.33
N ARG A 153 -20.43 -8.28 5.29
CA ARG A 153 -20.19 -9.27 6.34
C ARG A 153 -21.11 -9.12 7.54
N TRP A 154 -21.32 -7.89 7.99
CA TRP A 154 -21.99 -7.60 9.26
C TRP A 154 -23.32 -6.88 9.13
N GLY A 155 -23.70 -6.46 7.91
CA GLY A 155 -24.90 -5.66 7.67
C GLY A 155 -24.70 -4.19 8.06
N ASN A 156 -25.78 -3.42 8.05
CA ASN A 156 -25.74 -1.96 8.21
C ASN A 156 -26.51 -1.43 9.44
N ASP A 157 -27.16 -2.33 10.21
CA ASP A 157 -27.99 -1.98 11.36
C ASP A 157 -27.28 -2.26 12.71
N THR A 158 -25.94 -2.26 12.70
CA THR A 158 -25.10 -2.69 13.83
C THR A 158 -24.39 -1.52 14.54
N GLY A 159 -24.97 -0.32 14.48
CA GLY A 159 -24.42 0.91 15.07
C GLY A 159 -23.58 1.76 14.11
N ILE A 160 -23.10 1.18 12.99
CA ILE A 160 -22.47 1.86 11.88
C ILE A 160 -23.13 1.37 10.59
N ASN A 161 -23.63 2.30 9.76
CA ASN A 161 -24.10 1.99 8.43
C ASN A 161 -22.91 2.02 7.46
N TYR A 162 -22.19 0.90 7.35
CA TYR A 162 -20.97 0.79 6.55
C TYR A 162 -21.20 1.10 5.08
N LYS A 163 -22.36 0.69 4.51
CA LYS A 163 -22.75 1.00 3.12
C LYS A 163 -22.84 2.50 2.90
N ALA A 164 -23.55 3.20 3.78
CA ALA A 164 -23.70 4.65 3.69
C ALA A 164 -22.36 5.38 3.84
N GLU A 165 -21.47 4.89 4.69
CA GLU A 165 -20.13 5.45 4.84
C GLU A 165 -19.27 5.24 3.59
N ALA A 166 -19.29 4.05 3.00
CA ALA A 166 -18.59 3.78 1.74
C ALA A 166 -19.12 4.67 0.61
N GLN A 167 -20.45 4.79 0.46
CA GLN A 167 -21.09 5.62 -0.57
C GLN A 167 -20.78 7.11 -0.38
N ARG A 168 -20.72 7.58 0.89
CA ARG A 168 -20.32 8.96 1.16
C ARG A 168 -18.93 9.25 0.61
N ILE A 169 -17.94 8.39 0.89
CA ILE A 169 -16.58 8.56 0.38
C ILE A 169 -16.59 8.50 -1.15
N LEU A 170 -17.22 7.49 -1.75
CA LEU A 170 -17.32 7.32 -3.20
C LEU A 170 -17.94 8.54 -3.91
N ASN A 171 -18.89 9.22 -3.29
CA ASN A 171 -19.47 10.45 -3.81
C ASN A 171 -18.50 11.63 -3.69
N CYS A 172 -17.76 11.71 -2.59
CA CYS A 172 -16.84 12.81 -2.32
C CYS A 172 -15.56 12.77 -3.16
N ILE A 173 -15.10 11.59 -3.56
CA ILE A 173 -13.88 11.45 -4.39
C ILE A 173 -14.09 11.74 -5.87
N GLN A 174 -15.33 12.08 -6.30
CA GLN A 174 -15.61 12.51 -7.66
C GLN A 174 -14.83 13.78 -8.01
N PRO A 175 -14.51 13.99 -9.29
CA PRO A 175 -13.87 15.23 -9.73
C PRO A 175 -14.65 16.48 -9.28
N LYS A 176 -13.97 17.39 -8.61
CA LYS A 176 -14.50 18.68 -8.12
C LYS A 176 -13.63 19.81 -8.64
N GLU A 177 -14.24 20.97 -8.92
CA GLU A 177 -13.50 22.21 -9.17
C GLU A 177 -13.63 23.15 -7.97
N TYR A 178 -12.56 23.83 -7.63
CA TYR A 178 -12.55 24.84 -6.57
C TYR A 178 -11.62 26.00 -6.88
N THR A 179 -11.86 27.12 -6.25
CA THR A 179 -10.99 28.27 -6.29
C THR A 179 -10.25 28.35 -4.95
N PRO A 180 -8.93 28.20 -4.92
CA PRO A 180 -8.18 28.28 -3.66
C PRO A 180 -8.36 29.65 -3.00
N GLU A 181 -8.56 29.69 -1.68
CA GLU A 181 -8.56 30.95 -0.95
C GLU A 181 -7.18 31.62 -1.00
N ARG A 182 -7.14 32.96 -1.10
CA ARG A 182 -5.89 33.73 -1.12
C ARG A 182 -5.13 33.47 0.20
N GLY A 183 -3.94 32.91 0.10
CA GLY A 183 -3.05 32.62 1.23
C GLY A 183 -2.93 31.14 1.61
N GLY A 184 -3.74 30.25 1.01
CA GLY A 184 -3.74 28.82 1.32
C GLY A 184 -2.70 28.00 0.55
N PHE A 185 -1.40 28.25 0.70
CA PHE A 185 -0.36 27.25 0.41
C PHE A 185 -0.30 26.20 1.53
N GLY A 186 -1.46 25.71 1.95
CA GLY A 186 -1.63 24.82 3.10
C GLY A 186 -1.80 23.34 2.72
N GLY A 187 -1.23 22.88 1.59
CA GLY A 187 -1.38 21.48 1.17
C GLY A 187 -0.19 20.56 1.46
N PHE A 188 0.99 21.08 1.70
CA PHE A 188 2.22 20.29 1.78
C PHE A 188 3.07 20.50 3.05
N GLY A 189 2.48 20.95 4.13
CA GLY A 189 3.14 20.95 5.44
C GLY A 189 3.00 19.58 6.09
N GLY A 190 3.85 18.59 5.73
CA GLY A 190 3.79 17.31 6.41
C GLY A 190 4.41 16.08 5.74
N PHE A 191 4.95 16.18 4.53
CA PHE A 191 5.78 15.09 3.98
C PHE A 191 7.20 15.09 4.61
N GLY A 192 7.33 15.50 5.87
CA GLY A 192 8.55 15.49 6.67
C GLY A 192 8.79 14.20 7.45
N GLY A 193 8.10 13.12 7.09
CA GLY A 193 8.28 11.81 7.71
C GLY A 193 9.44 10.99 7.13
N PHE A 194 10.07 11.45 6.07
CA PHE A 194 11.29 10.89 5.51
C PHE A 194 12.46 11.88 5.73
N GLY A 195 13.08 11.82 6.91
CA GLY A 195 14.32 12.56 7.23
C GLY A 195 14.06 14.00 7.70
N GLY A 196 14.18 14.25 8.99
CA GLY A 196 14.00 15.53 9.66
C GLY A 196 14.84 16.64 9.08
N PHE A 197 14.22 17.82 8.90
CA PHE A 197 14.90 19.12 8.90
C PHE A 197 14.03 20.16 9.59
N GLY A 198 14.65 20.83 10.55
CA GLY A 198 14.08 21.81 11.44
C GLY A 198 13.54 23.08 10.77
N GLY A 199 12.68 23.74 11.50
CA GLY A 199 12.04 25.00 11.15
C GLY A 199 13.02 26.16 10.95
N GLY A 200 12.72 27.02 9.99
CA GLY A 200 13.31 28.31 9.78
C GLY A 200 12.23 29.31 9.35
N GLN A 201 11.87 30.21 10.23
CA GLN A 201 11.13 31.44 9.89
C GLN A 201 12.00 32.34 9.01
N GLY A 202 11.45 32.86 7.91
CA GLY A 202 12.11 33.87 7.09
C GLY A 202 11.19 34.34 5.99
N GLY A 203 10.42 35.39 6.27
CA GLY A 203 9.61 36.07 5.28
C GLY A 203 10.47 36.87 4.29
N GLN A 204 10.21 36.75 3.01
CA GLN A 204 10.50 37.78 2.00
C GLN A 204 9.30 37.86 1.04
N GLN A 205 8.80 39.08 0.91
CA GLN A 205 7.76 39.46 -0.02
C GLN A 205 8.29 39.34 -1.46
N ALA A 206 7.73 38.42 -2.22
CA ALA A 206 7.91 38.38 -3.67
C ALA A 206 6.83 39.25 -4.34
N ASN A 207 7.21 40.12 -5.23
CA ASN A 207 6.37 40.98 -6.09
C ASN A 207 5.38 40.06 -6.88
N ASN A 208 4.13 40.06 -6.48
CA ASN A 208 3.07 39.34 -7.18
C ASN A 208 2.29 40.27 -8.10
N GLN A 209 2.48 40.13 -9.40
CA GLN A 209 1.49 40.60 -10.37
C GLN A 209 0.19 39.82 -10.14
N GLN A 210 -0.91 40.52 -10.00
CA GLN A 210 -2.26 40.02 -9.67
C GLN A 210 -2.80 39.16 -10.81
N GLN A 211 -2.49 37.86 -10.81
CA GLN A 211 -3.29 36.89 -11.57
C GLN A 211 -4.53 36.50 -10.72
N ALA A 212 -5.70 36.45 -11.34
CA ALA A 212 -6.90 35.94 -10.72
C ALA A 212 -6.65 34.49 -10.27
N PRO A 213 -7.17 34.05 -9.10
CA PRO A 213 -6.98 32.69 -8.63
C PRO A 213 -7.54 31.73 -9.68
N GLN A 214 -6.67 30.86 -10.22
CA GLN A 214 -7.07 29.83 -11.18
C GLN A 214 -7.87 28.73 -10.48
N LYS A 215 -8.93 28.28 -11.12
CA LYS A 215 -9.68 27.10 -10.66
C LYS A 215 -8.73 25.88 -10.61
N GLN A 216 -8.78 25.17 -9.51
CA GLN A 216 -8.08 23.90 -9.31
C GLN A 216 -9.08 22.76 -9.30
N LYS A 217 -8.61 21.57 -9.62
CA LYS A 217 -9.42 20.34 -9.59
C LYS A 217 -8.95 19.46 -8.43
N MET A 218 -9.86 18.67 -7.89
CA MET A 218 -9.60 17.65 -6.90
C MET A 218 -10.26 16.35 -7.32
N TYR A 219 -9.53 15.25 -7.40
CA TYR A 219 -10.02 13.94 -7.81
C TYR A 219 -9.08 12.83 -7.33
N LEU A 220 -9.64 11.70 -6.92
CA LEU A 220 -8.86 10.51 -6.55
C LEU A 220 -8.33 9.79 -7.80
N ILE A 221 -9.19 9.65 -8.80
CA ILE A 221 -8.89 9.02 -10.09
C ILE A 221 -8.81 10.11 -11.14
N ASP A 222 -7.71 10.18 -11.85
CA ASP A 222 -7.54 11.11 -12.94
C ASP A 222 -8.61 10.88 -14.03
N PRO A 223 -9.40 11.91 -14.40
CA PRO A 223 -10.55 11.73 -15.26
C PRO A 223 -10.18 11.38 -16.70
N GLU A 224 -8.95 11.64 -17.15
CA GLU A 224 -8.49 11.35 -18.51
C GLU A 224 -7.87 9.96 -18.60
N THR A 225 -6.95 9.66 -17.72
CA THR A 225 -6.20 8.39 -17.75
C THR A 225 -6.92 7.24 -17.05
N LYS A 226 -7.87 7.51 -16.15
CA LYS A 226 -8.52 6.56 -15.23
C LYS A 226 -7.55 5.90 -14.26
N LEU A 227 -6.41 6.54 -14.00
CA LEU A 227 -5.40 6.08 -13.05
C LEU A 227 -5.53 6.84 -11.73
N ILE A 228 -5.16 6.17 -10.66
CA ILE A 228 -5.13 6.80 -9.33
C ILE A 228 -4.03 7.85 -9.26
N THR A 229 -4.34 8.99 -8.63
CA THR A 229 -3.37 10.05 -8.38
C THR A 229 -2.51 9.73 -7.16
N PHE A 230 -1.31 10.26 -7.07
CA PHE A 230 -0.51 10.16 -5.84
C PHE A 230 -1.19 10.90 -4.68
N THR A 231 -1.68 12.12 -4.94
CA THR A 231 -2.58 12.85 -4.04
C THR A 231 -3.77 13.43 -4.82
N PRO A 232 -4.97 13.54 -4.21
CA PRO A 232 -6.17 14.00 -4.91
C PRO A 232 -6.14 15.46 -5.33
N ASP A 233 -5.27 16.27 -4.71
CA ASP A 233 -5.13 17.69 -5.00
C ASP A 233 -3.65 18.10 -5.12
N GLY A 234 -3.45 19.25 -5.72
CA GLY A 234 -2.15 19.88 -5.82
C GLY A 234 -1.17 19.10 -6.68
N PHE A 235 0.05 19.04 -6.17
CA PHE A 235 1.19 18.54 -6.92
C PHE A 235 1.10 17.05 -7.30
N GLY A 236 0.61 16.22 -6.41
CA GLY A 236 0.55 14.76 -6.63
C GLY A 236 -0.51 14.31 -7.65
N GLN A 237 -1.28 15.23 -8.25
CA GLN A 237 -2.19 14.91 -9.34
C GLN A 237 -1.47 14.62 -10.68
N GLY A 238 -0.24 15.05 -10.83
CA GLY A 238 0.52 14.92 -12.10
C GLY A 238 1.20 13.56 -12.27
N PHE A 239 1.15 12.66 -11.28
CA PHE A 239 1.82 11.37 -11.28
C PHE A 239 1.13 10.39 -10.34
N THR A 240 1.62 9.15 -10.32
CA THR A 240 1.07 8.07 -9.51
C THR A 240 2.16 7.28 -8.79
N ASP A 241 1.76 6.47 -7.82
CA ASP A 241 2.56 5.44 -7.17
C ASP A 241 2.08 4.07 -7.67
N PRO A 242 2.95 3.22 -8.24
CA PRO A 242 2.56 1.88 -8.68
C PRO A 242 1.89 1.04 -7.60
N SER A 243 2.25 1.25 -6.33
CA SER A 243 1.67 0.53 -5.20
C SER A 243 0.23 0.94 -4.85
N TYR A 244 -0.23 2.09 -5.39
CA TYR A 244 -1.62 2.53 -5.23
C TYR A 244 -2.57 1.85 -6.21
N HIS A 245 -2.04 1.15 -7.23
CA HIS A 245 -2.83 0.43 -8.22
C HIS A 245 -3.26 -0.93 -7.68
N ILE A 246 -4.55 -1.04 -7.31
CA ILE A 246 -5.17 -2.26 -6.79
C ILE A 246 -6.40 -2.60 -7.65
N PRO A 247 -6.22 -3.15 -8.88
CA PRO A 247 -7.34 -3.43 -9.79
C PRO A 247 -8.46 -4.25 -9.16
N ALA A 248 -8.11 -5.20 -8.28
CA ALA A 248 -9.04 -6.02 -7.55
C ALA A 248 -10.08 -5.22 -6.74
N PHE A 249 -9.70 -4.05 -6.19
CA PHE A 249 -10.63 -3.20 -5.43
C PHE A 249 -11.63 -2.51 -6.34
N TYR A 250 -11.21 -2.05 -7.52
CA TYR A 250 -12.14 -1.48 -8.49
C TYR A 250 -13.16 -2.51 -8.99
N GLU A 251 -12.78 -3.79 -9.10
CA GLU A 251 -13.71 -4.88 -9.40
C GLU A 251 -14.75 -5.10 -8.27
N VAL A 252 -14.34 -4.96 -7.01
CA VAL A 252 -15.26 -4.96 -5.85
C VAL A 252 -16.23 -3.78 -5.96
N TRP A 253 -15.73 -2.58 -6.29
CA TRP A 253 -16.57 -1.38 -6.41
C TRP A 253 -17.55 -1.49 -7.60
N ALA A 254 -17.08 -2.01 -8.73
CA ALA A 254 -17.93 -2.27 -9.88
C ALA A 254 -19.12 -3.16 -9.55
N LYS A 255 -18.91 -4.14 -8.66
CA LYS A 255 -19.94 -5.10 -8.27
C LYS A 255 -20.86 -4.63 -7.14
N TRP A 256 -20.33 -3.87 -6.15
CA TRP A 256 -21.04 -3.67 -4.88
C TRP A 256 -21.01 -2.25 -4.32
N ALA A 257 -20.40 -1.28 -5.01
CA ALA A 257 -20.45 0.12 -4.57
C ALA A 257 -21.88 0.71 -4.64
N ASP A 258 -22.71 0.18 -5.54
CA ASP A 258 -24.11 0.63 -5.75
C ASP A 258 -24.19 2.15 -5.97
N ASP A 259 -23.24 2.67 -6.74
CA ASP A 259 -23.10 4.10 -7.05
C ASP A 259 -23.44 4.45 -8.52
N GLY A 260 -23.93 3.46 -9.26
CA GLY A 260 -24.30 3.61 -10.67
C GLY A 260 -23.12 3.69 -11.64
N ARG A 261 -21.88 3.40 -11.18
CA ARG A 261 -20.65 3.57 -11.96
C ARG A 261 -19.90 2.28 -12.22
N SER A 262 -20.57 1.15 -12.32
CA SER A 262 -19.94 -0.16 -12.51
C SER A 262 -18.95 -0.18 -13.68
N ASP A 263 -19.35 0.30 -14.86
CA ASP A 263 -18.49 0.33 -16.04
C ASP A 263 -17.25 1.22 -15.86
N TYR A 264 -17.41 2.33 -15.15
CA TYR A 264 -16.29 3.22 -14.83
C TYR A 264 -15.25 2.52 -13.95
N TRP A 265 -15.68 1.76 -12.95
CA TRP A 265 -14.77 1.04 -12.07
C TRP A 265 -14.09 -0.13 -12.79
N TYR A 266 -14.77 -0.85 -13.68
CA TYR A 266 -14.14 -1.84 -14.54
C TYR A 266 -13.08 -1.22 -15.46
N GLU A 267 -13.34 -0.02 -16.00
CA GLU A 267 -12.35 0.70 -16.81
C GLU A 267 -11.14 1.11 -15.96
N CYS A 268 -11.33 1.58 -14.73
CA CYS A 268 -10.24 1.88 -13.80
C CYS A 268 -9.39 0.63 -13.50
N ALA A 269 -10.02 -0.54 -13.28
CA ALA A 269 -9.31 -1.80 -13.09
C ALA A 269 -8.45 -2.16 -14.31
N LYS A 270 -9.04 -2.07 -15.51
CA LYS A 270 -8.34 -2.32 -16.76
C LYS A 270 -7.15 -1.37 -16.96
N LYS A 271 -7.36 -0.06 -16.76
CA LYS A 271 -6.29 0.95 -16.91
C LYS A 271 -5.16 0.77 -15.90
N SER A 272 -5.48 0.38 -14.67
CA SER A 272 -4.46 0.04 -13.67
C SER A 272 -3.61 -1.16 -14.08
N ARG A 273 -4.21 -2.22 -14.66
CA ARG A 273 -3.44 -3.36 -15.22
C ARG A 273 -2.55 -2.92 -16.36
N GLU A 274 -3.10 -2.18 -17.35
CA GLU A 274 -2.32 -1.62 -18.45
C GLU A 274 -1.15 -0.73 -17.99
N PHE A 275 -1.33 0.03 -16.91
CA PHE A 275 -0.28 0.84 -16.31
C PHE A 275 0.81 -0.02 -15.67
N LEU A 276 0.45 -1.05 -14.90
CA LEU A 276 1.39 -1.95 -14.25
C LEU A 276 2.32 -2.64 -15.27
N HIS A 277 1.82 -2.99 -16.47
CA HIS A 277 2.67 -3.49 -17.55
C HIS A 277 3.79 -2.52 -17.97
N LYS A 278 3.52 -1.21 -17.90
CA LYS A 278 4.43 -0.17 -18.40
C LYS A 278 5.44 0.29 -17.35
N CYS A 279 5.07 0.24 -16.06
CA CYS A 279 5.91 0.80 -14.99
C CYS A 279 7.01 -0.16 -14.52
N VAL A 280 6.94 -1.45 -14.84
CA VAL A 280 7.92 -2.46 -14.41
C VAL A 280 9.03 -2.66 -15.43
N ASP A 281 10.23 -2.97 -14.96
CA ASP A 281 11.35 -3.40 -15.81
C ASP A 281 11.12 -4.83 -16.31
N GLN A 282 11.44 -5.08 -17.57
CA GLN A 282 11.14 -6.36 -18.24
C GLN A 282 12.06 -7.51 -17.83
N LYS A 283 13.18 -7.23 -17.16
CA LYS A 283 14.16 -8.25 -16.73
C LYS A 283 14.04 -8.58 -15.25
N THR A 284 13.70 -7.57 -14.44
CA THR A 284 13.66 -7.69 -12.98
C THR A 284 12.24 -7.70 -12.43
N ALA A 285 11.26 -7.22 -13.20
CA ALA A 285 9.90 -6.89 -12.78
C ALA A 285 9.83 -5.82 -11.65
N LEU A 286 10.92 -5.08 -11.41
CA LEU A 286 10.94 -3.99 -10.44
C LEU A 286 10.29 -2.73 -11.01
N ASN A 287 9.63 -1.96 -10.16
CA ASN A 287 9.06 -0.65 -10.44
C ASN A 287 9.74 0.43 -9.62
N GLY A 288 9.60 1.69 -10.03
CA GLY A 288 9.95 2.82 -9.16
C GLY A 288 8.91 3.02 -8.07
N ASP A 289 9.30 3.72 -7.03
CA ASP A 289 8.42 4.15 -5.94
C ASP A 289 7.31 5.10 -6.45
N GLN A 290 7.64 5.92 -7.44
CA GLN A 290 6.71 6.80 -8.14
C GLN A 290 6.96 6.76 -9.65
N CYS A 291 5.90 6.95 -10.45
CA CYS A 291 5.96 6.94 -11.91
C CYS A 291 5.05 8.00 -12.52
N GLN A 292 5.39 8.44 -13.73
CA GLN A 292 4.45 9.16 -14.59
C GLN A 292 3.30 8.22 -15.01
N TYR A 293 2.16 8.77 -15.43
CA TYR A 293 1.00 7.97 -15.86
C TYR A 293 1.25 7.07 -17.09
N ASP A 294 2.28 7.34 -17.85
CA ASP A 294 2.72 6.47 -18.96
C ASP A 294 3.67 5.34 -18.52
N GLY A 295 3.97 5.24 -17.23
CA GLY A 295 4.88 4.26 -16.64
C GLY A 295 6.35 4.66 -16.67
N SER A 296 6.68 5.83 -17.25
CA SER A 296 8.05 6.34 -17.28
C SER A 296 8.49 6.85 -15.90
N GLU A 297 9.81 6.98 -15.74
CA GLU A 297 10.42 7.47 -14.52
C GLU A 297 10.09 8.93 -14.24
N MET A 298 10.03 9.26 -12.95
CA MET A 298 9.89 10.64 -12.51
C MET A 298 11.09 11.46 -12.97
N GLN A 299 10.83 12.49 -13.79
CA GLN A 299 11.85 13.42 -14.23
C GLN A 299 12.16 14.43 -13.10
N GLY A 300 13.40 14.47 -12.65
CA GLY A 300 14.04 15.42 -11.73
C GLY A 300 13.11 16.32 -10.90
N PHE A 301 12.49 15.77 -9.86
CA PHE A 301 11.52 16.50 -9.05
C PHE A 301 12.17 17.61 -8.23
N ARG A 302 11.72 18.84 -8.45
CA ARG A 302 12.07 19.99 -7.60
C ARG A 302 10.83 20.40 -6.81
N PHE A 303 10.90 20.32 -5.49
CA PHE A 303 9.86 20.93 -4.65
C PHE A 303 9.77 22.42 -4.93
N PRO A 304 8.59 22.97 -5.31
CA PRO A 304 8.41 24.41 -5.42
C PRO A 304 8.68 25.06 -4.07
N GLY A 305 9.56 26.07 -4.03
CA GLY A 305 9.80 26.89 -2.84
C GLY A 305 11.10 26.62 -2.08
N ARG A 306 11.98 25.72 -2.52
CA ARG A 306 13.33 25.63 -1.94
C ARG A 306 14.25 26.64 -2.65
N PRO A 307 14.82 27.65 -1.95
CA PRO A 307 15.79 28.56 -2.54
C PRO A 307 17.01 27.79 -3.05
N GLN A 308 17.48 28.12 -4.25
CA GLN A 308 18.79 27.66 -4.70
C GLN A 308 19.84 28.20 -3.73
N GLY A 309 20.49 27.30 -2.98
CA GLY A 309 21.70 27.68 -2.26
C GLY A 309 22.72 28.24 -3.25
N GLN A 310 23.24 29.42 -2.97
CA GLN A 310 24.31 30.03 -3.74
C GLN A 310 25.47 29.04 -3.84
N GLN A 311 25.79 28.60 -5.05
CA GLN A 311 26.97 27.81 -5.35
C GLN A 311 28.21 28.66 -5.13
N GLN A 312 28.94 28.37 -4.08
CA GLN A 312 30.38 28.68 -4.05
C GLN A 312 31.11 27.56 -4.78
N GLY A 313 31.91 27.96 -5.78
CA GLY A 313 32.62 27.20 -6.77
C GLY A 313 33.08 25.77 -6.36
N GLY A 314 32.60 24.79 -7.09
CA GLY A 314 33.04 23.39 -7.01
C GLY A 314 32.53 22.63 -8.23
N ALA A 315 33.24 21.60 -8.63
CA ALA A 315 33.04 20.79 -9.82
C ALA A 315 31.57 20.45 -10.19
N PRO A 316 31.25 20.14 -11.46
CA PRO A 316 29.88 19.80 -11.87
C PRO A 316 29.35 18.68 -11.02
N GLN A 317 28.36 18.98 -10.17
CA GLN A 317 27.65 17.94 -9.42
C GLN A 317 26.84 17.13 -10.42
N ALA A 318 26.97 15.80 -10.34
CA ALA A 318 26.07 14.89 -11.02
C ALA A 318 24.61 15.29 -10.69
N PRO A 319 23.67 15.22 -11.64
CA PRO A 319 22.27 15.53 -11.37
C PRO A 319 21.80 14.73 -10.17
N PRO A 320 20.99 15.31 -9.26
CA PRO A 320 20.51 14.60 -8.10
C PRO A 320 19.78 13.34 -8.57
N ARG A 321 20.31 12.15 -8.24
CA ARG A 321 19.66 10.88 -8.54
C ARG A 321 18.35 10.86 -7.77
N ASN A 322 17.24 10.68 -8.50
CA ASN A 322 15.90 10.70 -7.91
C ASN A 322 15.60 9.32 -7.34
N GLY A 323 15.79 9.15 -6.03
CA GLY A 323 15.50 7.88 -5.36
C GLY A 323 14.05 7.39 -5.50
N ASN A 324 13.12 8.25 -5.95
CA ASN A 324 11.74 7.87 -6.23
C ASN A 324 11.61 6.94 -7.45
N ASN A 325 12.66 6.78 -8.25
CA ASN A 325 12.73 5.83 -9.35
C ASN A 325 13.23 4.44 -8.90
N ASN A 326 13.63 4.28 -7.64
CA ASN A 326 14.09 3.02 -7.11
C ASN A 326 12.92 2.18 -6.56
N PHE A 327 13.07 0.86 -6.65
CA PHE A 327 12.21 -0.10 -5.96
C PHE A 327 12.56 -0.10 -4.47
N ARG A 328 11.60 0.32 -3.62
CA ARG A 328 11.81 0.45 -2.17
C ARG A 328 10.47 0.67 -1.45
N TYR A 329 10.39 0.38 -0.17
CA TYR A 329 9.22 0.63 0.70
C TYR A 329 7.85 0.45 0.02
N ASP A 330 7.22 1.52 -0.48
CA ASP A 330 5.89 1.45 -1.09
C ASP A 330 5.85 0.51 -2.28
N SER A 331 6.93 0.44 -3.06
CA SER A 331 7.08 -0.50 -4.16
C SER A 331 6.93 -1.97 -3.74
N TRP A 332 7.23 -2.33 -2.49
CA TRP A 332 7.09 -3.71 -2.00
C TRP A 332 5.64 -4.20 -2.02
N ARG A 333 4.66 -3.29 -2.00
CA ARG A 333 3.23 -3.64 -2.10
C ARG A 333 2.83 -4.12 -3.50
N VAL A 334 3.56 -3.71 -4.54
CA VAL A 334 3.19 -4.03 -5.93
C VAL A 334 3.09 -5.54 -6.19
N PRO A 335 4.07 -6.39 -5.81
CA PRO A 335 3.94 -7.84 -5.95
C PRO A 335 2.69 -8.39 -5.27
N MET A 336 2.36 -7.88 -4.07
CA MET A 336 1.20 -8.32 -3.31
C MET A 336 -0.12 -7.83 -3.94
N ASN A 337 -0.17 -6.61 -4.46
CA ASN A 337 -1.36 -6.07 -5.12
C ASN A 337 -1.67 -6.81 -6.44
N ILE A 338 -0.63 -7.16 -7.21
CA ILE A 338 -0.78 -7.99 -8.42
C ILE A 338 -1.24 -9.39 -8.03
N THR A 339 -0.69 -9.96 -6.95
CA THR A 339 -1.15 -11.24 -6.39
C THR A 339 -2.63 -11.20 -6.04
N LEU A 340 -3.08 -10.15 -5.35
CA LEU A 340 -4.49 -9.98 -5.00
C LEU A 340 -5.40 -9.98 -6.23
N ASP A 341 -5.00 -9.24 -7.28
CA ASP A 341 -5.75 -9.18 -8.52
C ASP A 341 -5.76 -10.52 -9.26
N TYR A 342 -4.64 -11.27 -9.22
CA TYR A 342 -4.58 -12.62 -9.75
C TYR A 342 -5.52 -13.58 -9.03
N GLU A 343 -5.51 -13.57 -7.70
CA GLU A 343 -6.36 -14.43 -6.88
C GLU A 343 -7.85 -14.12 -7.02
N TRP A 344 -8.22 -12.81 -7.06
CA TRP A 344 -9.61 -12.43 -7.08
C TRP A 344 -10.21 -12.39 -8.48
N SER A 345 -9.50 -11.86 -9.46
CA SER A 345 -9.99 -11.62 -10.80
C SER A 345 -9.38 -12.59 -11.83
N CYS A 346 -8.05 -12.78 -11.79
CA CYS A 346 -7.28 -13.47 -12.83
C CYS A 346 -7.50 -12.88 -14.24
N ALA A 347 -7.94 -11.62 -14.32
CA ALA A 347 -8.31 -10.98 -15.58
C ALA A 347 -7.10 -10.74 -16.52
N ASP A 348 -5.90 -10.74 -15.96
CA ASP A 348 -4.62 -10.56 -16.67
C ASP A 348 -3.64 -11.69 -16.32
N GLY A 349 -4.17 -12.89 -16.13
CA GLY A 349 -3.48 -14.02 -15.50
C GLY A 349 -2.19 -14.45 -16.20
N GLU A 350 -2.04 -14.26 -17.51
CA GLU A 350 -0.82 -14.58 -18.24
C GLU A 350 0.31 -13.63 -17.86
N TRP A 351 0.04 -12.30 -17.89
CA TRP A 351 1.02 -11.29 -17.50
C TRP A 351 1.33 -11.35 -16.01
N GLN A 352 0.32 -11.57 -15.16
CA GLN A 352 0.50 -11.66 -13.70
C GLN A 352 1.44 -12.82 -13.34
N ARG A 353 1.33 -13.97 -14.01
CA ARG A 353 2.28 -15.09 -13.84
C ARG A 353 3.67 -14.72 -14.32
N TRP A 354 3.77 -14.13 -15.51
CA TRP A 354 5.06 -13.62 -16.02
C TRP A 354 5.72 -12.67 -15.02
N TYR A 355 4.94 -11.74 -14.47
CA TYR A 355 5.40 -10.79 -13.46
C TYR A 355 5.92 -11.53 -12.21
N GLY A 356 5.13 -12.40 -11.62
CA GLY A 356 5.49 -13.14 -10.41
C GLY A 356 6.76 -13.99 -10.61
N GLU A 357 6.84 -14.73 -11.72
CA GLU A 357 8.01 -15.55 -12.04
C GLU A 357 9.26 -14.71 -12.32
N THR A 358 9.14 -13.60 -13.05
CA THR A 358 10.26 -12.69 -13.32
C THR A 358 10.76 -12.04 -12.06
N PHE A 359 9.85 -11.51 -11.22
CA PHE A 359 10.18 -10.90 -9.93
C PHE A 359 10.87 -11.89 -9.00
N GLN A 360 10.31 -13.08 -8.82
CA GLN A 360 10.93 -14.11 -7.96
C GLN A 360 12.24 -14.63 -8.54
N ASN A 361 12.40 -14.78 -9.85
CA ASN A 361 13.66 -15.15 -10.45
C ASN A 361 14.75 -14.11 -10.17
N PHE A 362 14.40 -12.82 -10.25
CA PHE A 362 15.32 -11.75 -9.89
C PHE A 362 15.70 -11.83 -8.39
N MET A 363 14.72 -11.88 -7.48
CA MET A 363 14.98 -11.96 -6.03
C MET A 363 15.78 -13.22 -5.68
N TYR A 364 15.52 -14.35 -6.34
CA TYR A 364 16.28 -15.59 -6.16
C TYR A 364 17.76 -15.43 -6.54
N SER A 365 18.03 -14.68 -7.61
CA SER A 365 19.41 -14.37 -8.02
C SER A 365 20.18 -13.53 -6.99
N GLN A 366 19.48 -12.81 -6.11
CA GLN A 366 20.04 -12.02 -5.02
C GLN A 366 20.19 -12.84 -3.72
N GLY A 367 19.71 -14.09 -3.71
CA GLY A 367 19.71 -14.99 -2.56
C GLY A 367 18.45 -14.85 -1.68
N VAL A 368 17.75 -15.98 -1.47
CA VAL A 368 16.44 -16.00 -0.77
C VAL A 368 16.49 -15.41 0.63
N ASP A 369 17.57 -15.65 1.36
CA ASP A 369 17.77 -15.21 2.75
C ASP A 369 18.60 -13.90 2.86
N THR A 370 18.98 -13.27 1.72
CA THR A 370 19.97 -12.19 1.72
C THR A 370 19.64 -11.01 0.80
N PHE A 371 18.63 -11.09 -0.04
CA PHE A 371 18.29 -9.99 -0.92
C PHE A 371 18.00 -8.71 -0.13
N MET A 372 18.43 -7.58 -0.68
CA MET A 372 18.26 -6.27 -0.04
C MET A 372 16.87 -5.71 -0.27
N ASP A 373 16.51 -4.73 0.53
CA ASP A 373 15.19 -4.10 0.56
C ASP A 373 15.03 -2.94 -0.43
N GLN A 374 16.11 -2.54 -1.11
CA GLN A 374 16.07 -1.47 -2.10
C GLN A 374 16.94 -1.81 -3.31
N PHE A 375 16.41 -1.51 -4.50
CA PHE A 375 17.09 -1.72 -5.78
C PHE A 375 16.80 -0.56 -6.73
N ARG A 376 17.70 -0.26 -7.67
CA ARG A 376 17.34 0.44 -8.90
C ARG A 376 16.50 -0.50 -9.77
N LYS A 377 15.72 0.03 -10.69
CA LYS A 377 14.85 -0.81 -11.56
C LYS A 377 15.63 -1.84 -12.37
N ASP A 378 16.88 -1.55 -12.74
CA ASP A 378 17.78 -2.48 -13.45
C ASP A 378 18.32 -3.63 -12.58
N GLY A 379 17.97 -3.66 -11.28
CA GLY A 379 18.38 -4.65 -10.31
C GLY A 379 19.70 -4.35 -9.61
N THR A 380 20.37 -3.25 -9.91
CA THR A 380 21.57 -2.82 -9.15
C THR A 380 21.20 -2.20 -7.81
N LEU A 381 22.13 -2.31 -6.84
CA LEU A 381 21.91 -1.73 -5.51
C LEU A 381 22.10 -0.20 -5.55
N PRO A 382 21.24 0.58 -4.86
CA PRO A 382 21.43 2.00 -4.69
C PRO A 382 22.61 2.27 -3.75
N GLU A 383 23.21 3.46 -3.86
CA GLU A 383 24.39 3.85 -3.08
C GLU A 383 24.21 5.23 -2.43
N GLY A 384 24.87 5.43 -1.28
CA GLY A 384 24.97 6.72 -0.63
C GLY A 384 23.60 7.35 -0.35
N ASN A 385 23.35 8.53 -0.92
CA ASN A 385 22.10 9.28 -0.72
C ASN A 385 20.86 8.72 -1.45
N GLU A 386 21.04 7.73 -2.33
CA GLU A 386 19.93 7.02 -2.97
C GLU A 386 19.24 6.05 -2.00
N ILE A 387 20.00 5.56 -0.99
CA ILE A 387 19.43 4.67 0.02
C ILE A 387 18.46 5.47 0.88
N LEU A 388 17.20 5.09 0.86
CA LEU A 388 16.19 5.66 1.73
C LEU A 388 16.29 5.01 3.11
N GLY A 389 16.11 5.81 4.15
CA GLY A 389 16.07 5.33 5.54
C GLY A 389 15.39 6.34 6.44
N ALA A 390 14.64 5.84 7.42
CA ALA A 390 13.97 6.66 8.42
C ALA A 390 14.91 6.90 9.62
N GLY A 391 14.81 8.08 10.23
CA GLY A 391 15.50 8.39 11.49
C GLY A 391 17.02 8.29 11.45
N GLY A 392 17.65 8.52 10.28
CA GLY A 392 19.11 8.43 10.12
C GLY A 392 19.65 7.03 9.78
N PHE A 393 18.80 6.02 9.76
CA PHE A 393 19.18 4.63 9.42
C PHE A 393 19.18 4.43 7.90
N ARG A 394 20.14 5.02 7.20
CA ARG A 394 20.33 4.83 5.76
C ARG A 394 21.19 3.59 5.48
N LYS A 395 20.59 2.42 5.51
CA LYS A 395 21.27 1.14 5.30
C LYS A 395 20.34 0.18 4.56
N LEU A 396 20.89 -0.57 3.63
CA LEU A 396 20.19 -1.69 2.99
C LEU A 396 20.04 -2.83 4.01
N ARG A 397 18.88 -3.48 3.99
CA ARG A 397 18.56 -4.59 4.90
C ARG A 397 17.84 -5.71 4.15
N HIS A 398 17.73 -6.85 4.78
CA HIS A 398 16.83 -7.91 4.38
C HIS A 398 15.51 -7.77 5.18
N SER A 399 14.67 -6.79 4.78
CA SER A 399 13.45 -6.43 5.53
C SER A 399 12.36 -7.49 5.37
N ILE A 400 11.72 -7.85 6.49
CA ILE A 400 10.67 -8.88 6.49
C ILE A 400 9.44 -8.46 5.69
N GLY A 401 9.18 -7.17 5.51
CA GLY A 401 8.10 -6.67 4.67
C GLY A 401 8.29 -7.07 3.21
N LEU A 402 9.50 -6.92 2.65
CA LEU A 402 9.81 -7.36 1.30
C LEU A 402 9.87 -8.90 1.20
N VAL A 403 10.42 -9.59 2.21
CA VAL A 403 10.38 -11.06 2.28
C VAL A 403 8.94 -11.56 2.21
N ALA A 404 8.05 -10.94 2.95
CA ALA A 404 6.63 -11.27 3.00
C ALA A 404 5.92 -11.08 1.66
N THR A 405 6.09 -9.93 1.01
CA THR A 405 5.44 -9.66 -0.28
C THR A 405 6.04 -10.48 -1.42
N THR A 406 7.35 -10.82 -1.34
CA THR A 406 8.00 -11.76 -2.27
C THR A 406 7.43 -13.18 -2.10
N ALA A 407 7.20 -13.62 -0.87
CA ALA A 407 6.54 -14.90 -0.61
C ALA A 407 5.09 -14.92 -1.10
N ALA A 408 4.32 -13.83 -0.90
CA ALA A 408 2.96 -13.72 -1.42
C ALA A 408 2.90 -13.86 -2.95
N ALA A 409 3.89 -13.33 -3.68
CA ALA A 409 3.98 -13.48 -5.13
C ALA A 409 4.04 -14.95 -5.60
N SER A 410 4.40 -15.90 -4.73
CA SER A 410 4.37 -17.34 -5.01
C SER A 410 2.99 -17.85 -5.42
N MET A 411 1.91 -17.15 -5.06
CA MET A 411 0.56 -17.48 -5.49
C MET A 411 0.37 -17.42 -7.00
N MET A 412 1.19 -16.61 -7.71
CA MET A 412 1.17 -16.45 -9.17
C MET A 412 2.17 -17.37 -9.90
N CYS A 413 3.07 -18.02 -9.18
CA CYS A 413 4.21 -18.72 -9.75
C CYS A 413 3.97 -20.23 -9.87
N SER A 414 4.66 -20.87 -10.83
CA SER A 414 4.60 -22.32 -11.07
C SER A 414 5.94 -23.04 -10.86
N HIS A 415 7.01 -22.33 -10.53
CA HIS A 415 8.37 -22.90 -10.38
C HIS A 415 8.70 -23.31 -8.93
N ASP A 416 9.65 -24.22 -8.75
CA ASP A 416 10.04 -24.75 -7.43
C ASP A 416 10.66 -23.72 -6.49
N LYS A 417 11.29 -22.64 -7.02
CA LYS A 417 11.85 -21.54 -6.22
C LYS A 417 10.84 -20.85 -5.31
N SER A 418 9.56 -20.85 -5.71
CA SER A 418 8.48 -20.29 -4.90
C SER A 418 8.37 -20.92 -3.53
N LYS A 419 8.67 -22.22 -3.41
CA LYS A 419 8.67 -22.92 -2.13
C LYS A 419 9.74 -22.41 -1.19
N GLU A 420 10.93 -22.10 -1.72
CA GLU A 420 12.02 -21.56 -0.91
C GLU A 420 11.67 -20.20 -0.31
N PHE A 421 11.02 -19.31 -1.09
CA PHE A 421 10.54 -18.02 -0.57
C PHE A 421 9.47 -18.18 0.51
N VAL A 422 8.52 -19.08 0.32
CA VAL A 422 7.47 -19.32 1.32
C VAL A 422 8.05 -19.95 2.58
N ASP A 423 8.97 -20.91 2.45
CA ASP A 423 9.64 -21.54 3.59
C ASP A 423 10.53 -20.55 4.35
N ALA A 424 11.27 -19.70 3.65
CA ALA A 424 12.06 -18.64 4.25
C ALA A 424 11.16 -17.67 5.03
N PHE A 425 10.06 -17.24 4.43
CA PHE A 425 9.09 -16.36 5.09
C PHE A 425 8.41 -17.01 6.30
N TRP A 426 8.02 -18.29 6.22
CA TRP A 426 7.44 -19.01 7.35
C TRP A 426 8.35 -19.05 8.57
N LYS A 427 9.67 -19.18 8.33
CA LYS A 427 10.72 -19.25 9.36
C LYS A 427 11.20 -17.86 9.82
N ALA A 428 10.97 -16.84 9.01
CA ALA A 428 11.45 -15.50 9.28
C ALA A 428 10.90 -14.94 10.59
N LYS A 429 11.79 -14.35 11.38
CA LYS A 429 11.44 -13.66 12.62
C LYS A 429 11.31 -12.16 12.39
N HIS A 430 10.33 -11.56 13.03
CA HIS A 430 10.17 -10.12 13.05
C HIS A 430 10.81 -9.56 14.33
N GLU A 431 12.08 -9.29 14.26
CA GLU A 431 12.93 -8.87 15.39
C GLU A 431 13.79 -7.66 14.97
N PRO A 432 14.24 -6.83 15.92
CA PRO A 432 15.18 -5.73 15.62
C PRO A 432 16.47 -6.24 14.97
N PHE A 433 16.97 -5.48 14.00
CA PHE A 433 18.29 -5.69 13.43
C PHE A 433 19.40 -5.41 14.45
N GLU A 434 20.62 -5.89 14.20
CA GLU A 434 21.79 -5.69 15.08
C GLU A 434 22.07 -4.22 15.41
N ASP A 435 21.75 -3.30 14.49
CA ASP A 435 21.90 -1.86 14.68
C ASP A 435 20.72 -1.21 15.43
N GLY A 436 19.77 -2.02 15.93
CA GLY A 436 18.60 -1.57 16.67
C GLY A 436 17.45 -1.06 15.80
N TYR A 437 17.57 -1.06 14.47
CA TYR A 437 16.46 -0.73 13.59
C TYR A 437 15.37 -1.81 13.67
N PHE A 438 14.13 -1.37 13.81
CA PHE A 438 12.95 -2.23 13.81
C PHE A 438 11.75 -1.48 13.23
N ASP A 439 11.07 -2.09 12.30
CA ASP A 439 9.82 -1.56 11.73
C ASP A 439 8.63 -2.45 12.14
N ALA A 440 8.02 -2.14 13.28
CA ALA A 440 6.84 -2.84 13.74
C ALA A 440 5.60 -2.54 12.88
N TYR A 441 5.57 -1.36 12.25
CA TYR A 441 4.41 -0.85 11.54
C TYR A 441 4.32 -1.42 10.13
N TYR A 442 5.22 -1.01 9.24
CA TYR A 442 5.12 -1.36 7.83
C TYR A 442 5.44 -2.84 7.59
N ASP A 443 6.60 -3.29 8.09
CA ASP A 443 7.01 -4.69 8.02
C ASP A 443 5.97 -5.62 8.69
N GLY A 444 5.44 -5.25 9.85
CA GLY A 444 4.45 -6.04 10.58
C GLY A 444 3.12 -6.19 9.83
N LEU A 445 2.62 -5.10 9.25
CA LEU A 445 1.37 -5.10 8.48
C LEU A 445 1.52 -5.91 7.18
N LEU A 446 2.60 -5.70 6.42
CA LEU A 446 2.86 -6.48 5.20
C LEU A 446 3.04 -7.97 5.48
N ARG A 447 3.72 -8.33 6.59
CA ARG A 447 3.84 -9.71 7.05
C ARG A 447 2.47 -10.36 7.27
N LEU A 448 1.55 -9.65 7.92
CA LEU A 448 0.21 -10.19 8.18
C LEU A 448 -0.61 -10.33 6.89
N PHE A 449 -0.56 -9.36 5.99
CA PHE A 449 -1.20 -9.48 4.68
C PHE A 449 -0.67 -10.67 3.88
N ALA A 450 0.64 -10.88 3.84
CA ALA A 450 1.23 -12.02 3.14
C ALA A 450 0.76 -13.37 3.70
N PHE A 451 0.66 -13.51 5.03
CA PHE A 451 0.07 -14.71 5.62
C PHE A 451 -1.41 -14.88 5.25
N MET A 452 -2.18 -13.79 5.14
CA MET A 452 -3.57 -13.89 4.67
C MET A 452 -3.67 -14.35 3.22
N HIS A 453 -2.78 -13.88 2.32
CA HIS A 453 -2.68 -14.38 0.94
C HIS A 453 -2.36 -15.87 0.92
N LEU A 454 -1.23 -16.24 1.49
CA LEU A 454 -0.72 -17.60 1.45
C LEU A 454 -1.63 -18.64 2.11
N SER A 455 -2.43 -18.24 3.09
CA SER A 455 -3.40 -19.10 3.78
C SER A 455 -4.80 -19.10 3.14
N GLY A 456 -5.03 -18.32 2.08
CA GLY A 456 -6.35 -18.16 1.46
C GLY A 456 -7.36 -17.44 2.36
N ASN A 457 -6.90 -16.60 3.29
CA ASN A 457 -7.74 -15.82 4.18
C ASN A 457 -7.96 -14.37 3.71
N TYR A 458 -7.33 -13.95 2.63
CA TYR A 458 -7.61 -12.66 2.01
C TYR A 458 -8.69 -12.84 0.93
N ARG A 459 -9.95 -12.69 1.33
CA ARG A 459 -11.11 -13.11 0.55
C ARG A 459 -11.98 -11.97 0.10
N ILE A 460 -12.63 -12.16 -1.05
CA ILE A 460 -13.79 -11.37 -1.43
C ILE A 460 -14.92 -11.69 -0.45
N ILE A 461 -15.60 -10.66 0.04
CA ILE A 461 -16.73 -10.81 0.96
C ILE A 461 -17.98 -10.34 0.22
N PRO A 462 -18.75 -11.25 -0.41
CA PRO A 462 -19.97 -10.89 -1.11
C PRO A 462 -21.08 -10.51 -0.14
N PRO A 463 -22.13 -9.78 -0.58
CA PRO A 463 -23.32 -9.52 0.21
C PRO A 463 -23.94 -10.81 0.73
N GLN A 464 -24.43 -10.80 1.97
CA GLN A 464 -25.23 -11.90 2.50
C GLN A 464 -26.54 -11.99 1.69
N LYS A 465 -26.91 -13.23 1.35
CA LYS A 465 -28.15 -13.51 0.61
C LYS A 465 -29.37 -13.38 1.51
#